data_0394890d5bf7ebed64e4cca67c4abfdb
#
_entry.id   0394890d5bf7ebed64e4cca67c4abfdb
#
_cell.length_a   1.000
_cell.length_b   1.000
_cell.length_c   1.000
_cell.angle_alpha   90.00
_cell.angle_beta   90.00
_cell.angle_gamma   90.00
#
_symmetry.space_group_name_H-M   'P 1'
#
loop_
_entity.id
_entity.type
_entity.pdbx_description
1 polymer ?
#
loop_
_entity_poly.entity_id
_entity_poly.type
_entity_poly.pdbx_seq_one_letter_code
_entity_poly.pdbx_strand_id
1 'polypeptide(L)'
;MTEHRLRIDIWSDVMCPWCLVGWGALRQALDELEGEIAAELHWHAFELNPDMPAEGEERTAHIARKYGRTLEQAKGVQDQMRAAADRAGVSLDYEGGDPPPPAMMWNTFLAHKLLAWVGDTLGADRQTALKLALFDAHFHHRRPIGERDTLLAIAAEQGLDKSAAEAALASEEYTRKVRAEERAAWDLNISGVPAMVVANAFMIPGAQPRESYVNVLRKVAAKLAKDQPTDRLEAQ
;
A
#
# COMPACT_ATOMS: atom_id res chain seq x y z
N MET A 1 -9.58 -25.64 14.74
CA MET A 1 -10.44 -24.51 14.29
C MET A 1 -10.20 -24.35 12.80
N THR A 2 -11.22 -24.08 12.02
CA THR A 2 -11.05 -23.90 10.55
C THR A 2 -10.53 -22.48 10.32
N GLU A 3 -9.39 -22.35 9.65
CA GLU A 3 -8.81 -21.07 9.28
C GLU A 3 -9.71 -20.35 8.26
N HIS A 4 -10.03 -19.08 8.53
CA HIS A 4 -10.86 -18.26 7.65
C HIS A 4 -9.99 -17.54 6.61
N ARG A 5 -10.30 -17.70 5.31
CA ARG A 5 -9.65 -16.95 4.24
C ARG A 5 -10.37 -15.65 3.98
N LEU A 6 -9.65 -14.53 4.08
CA LEU A 6 -10.17 -13.19 3.81
C LEU A 6 -9.37 -12.50 2.70
N ARG A 7 -10.08 -11.97 1.71
CA ARG A 7 -9.51 -11.02 0.77
C ARG A 7 -9.50 -9.63 1.38
N ILE A 8 -8.37 -8.94 1.28
CA ILE A 8 -8.20 -7.55 1.71
C ILE A 8 -7.70 -6.73 0.52
N ASP A 9 -8.54 -5.86 0.00
CA ASP A 9 -8.21 -4.91 -1.06
C ASP A 9 -7.68 -3.62 -0.42
N ILE A 10 -6.49 -3.16 -0.83
CA ILE A 10 -5.76 -2.05 -0.19
C ILE A 10 -5.45 -0.96 -1.21
N TRP A 11 -6.15 0.16 -1.15
CA TRP A 11 -5.78 1.36 -1.88
C TRP A 11 -4.62 2.06 -1.17
N SER A 12 -3.56 2.35 -1.91
CA SER A 12 -2.31 2.79 -1.32
C SER A 12 -1.41 3.49 -2.33
N ASP A 13 -0.73 4.55 -1.91
CA ASP A 13 0.35 5.16 -2.69
C ASP A 13 1.72 4.71 -2.17
N VAL A 14 2.69 4.47 -3.06
CA VAL A 14 4.04 4.00 -2.73
C VAL A 14 4.90 5.03 -1.99
N MET A 15 4.51 6.32 -2.02
CA MET A 15 5.19 7.38 -1.28
C MET A 15 4.41 7.86 -0.05
N CYS A 16 3.28 7.22 0.28
CA CYS A 16 2.47 7.59 1.42
C CYS A 16 3.01 6.96 2.72
N PRO A 17 3.51 7.76 3.68
CA PRO A 17 4.05 7.22 4.93
C PRO A 17 2.99 6.53 5.78
N TRP A 18 1.74 7.02 5.77
CA TRP A 18 0.64 6.37 6.45
C TRP A 18 0.27 5.01 5.84
N CYS A 19 0.55 4.81 4.54
CA CYS A 19 0.37 3.50 3.90
C CYS A 19 1.39 2.48 4.42
N LEU A 20 2.64 2.87 4.64
CA LEU A 20 3.65 2.01 5.26
C LEU A 20 3.31 1.72 6.73
N VAL A 21 2.87 2.72 7.49
CA VAL A 21 2.39 2.55 8.88
C VAL A 21 1.19 1.61 8.94
N GLY A 22 0.20 1.80 8.08
CA GLY A 22 -0.99 0.94 8.00
C GLY A 22 -0.64 -0.50 7.66
N TRP A 23 0.30 -0.70 6.74
CA TRP A 23 0.84 -2.02 6.43
C TRP A 23 1.50 -2.68 7.64
N GLY A 24 2.40 -1.97 8.34
CA GLY A 24 3.08 -2.50 9.52
C GLY A 24 2.11 -2.97 10.60
N ALA A 25 1.09 -2.16 10.90
CA ALA A 25 0.07 -2.50 11.87
C ALA A 25 -0.83 -3.67 11.41
N LEU A 26 -1.19 -3.72 10.10
CA LEU A 26 -1.94 -4.85 9.53
C LEU A 26 -1.11 -6.14 9.60
N ARG A 27 0.17 -6.10 9.24
CA ARG A 27 1.07 -7.26 9.34
C ARG A 27 1.11 -7.81 10.76
N GLN A 28 1.32 -6.95 11.77
CA GLN A 28 1.29 -7.37 13.18
C GLN A 28 -0.06 -7.99 13.59
N ALA A 29 -1.17 -7.49 13.05
CA ALA A 29 -2.49 -8.06 13.30
C ALA A 29 -2.65 -9.44 12.64
N LEU A 30 -2.13 -9.64 11.43
CA LEU A 30 -2.15 -10.93 10.75
C LEU A 30 -1.25 -11.96 11.43
N ASP A 31 -0.08 -11.54 11.92
CA ASP A 31 0.82 -12.38 12.73
C ASP A 31 0.11 -12.85 14.02
N GLU A 32 -0.65 -11.96 14.69
CA GLU A 32 -1.45 -12.32 15.89
C GLU A 32 -2.61 -13.28 15.56
N LEU A 33 -3.12 -13.22 14.33
CA LEU A 33 -4.24 -14.03 13.86
C LEU A 33 -3.81 -15.31 13.11
N GLU A 34 -2.53 -15.65 13.14
CA GLU A 34 -2.01 -16.85 12.50
C GLU A 34 -2.79 -18.10 12.96
N GLY A 35 -3.23 -18.92 12.01
CA GLY A 35 -4.08 -20.10 12.25
C GLY A 35 -5.57 -19.79 12.52
N GLU A 36 -5.94 -18.52 12.71
CA GLU A 36 -7.35 -18.09 12.75
C GLU A 36 -7.79 -17.53 11.38
N ILE A 37 -6.95 -16.67 10.79
CA ILE A 37 -7.25 -15.94 9.55
C ILE A 37 -6.06 -15.97 8.61
N ALA A 38 -6.28 -16.47 7.39
CA ALA A 38 -5.38 -16.31 6.26
C ALA A 38 -5.88 -15.14 5.40
N ALA A 39 -5.03 -14.15 5.17
CA ALA A 39 -5.38 -12.99 4.34
C ALA A 39 -4.71 -13.05 2.97
N GLU A 40 -5.47 -12.78 1.92
CA GLU A 40 -4.97 -12.52 0.57
C GLU A 40 -5.02 -11.02 0.31
N LEU A 41 -3.87 -10.39 0.08
CA LEU A 41 -3.73 -8.94 0.00
C LEU A 41 -3.63 -8.49 -1.46
N HIS A 42 -4.54 -7.62 -1.88
CA HIS A 42 -4.55 -7.03 -3.22
C HIS A 42 -4.32 -5.53 -3.13
N TRP A 43 -3.23 -5.05 -3.73
CA TRP A 43 -2.88 -3.64 -3.74
C TRP A 43 -3.45 -2.95 -4.97
N HIS A 44 -4.15 -1.85 -4.73
CA HIS A 44 -4.77 -1.01 -5.76
C HIS A 44 -4.13 0.36 -5.79
N ALA A 45 -4.11 0.94 -6.98
CA ALA A 45 -3.53 2.24 -7.23
C ALA A 45 -4.35 3.37 -6.60
N PHE A 46 -3.63 4.30 -5.98
CA PHE A 46 -4.13 5.61 -5.57
C PHE A 46 -2.99 6.61 -5.60
N GLU A 47 -3.04 7.59 -6.48
CA GLU A 47 -2.04 8.65 -6.53
C GLU A 47 -2.45 9.81 -5.61
N LEU A 48 -1.65 10.09 -4.58
CA LEU A 48 -1.84 11.26 -3.72
C LEU A 48 -1.60 12.58 -4.46
N ASN A 49 -0.78 12.54 -5.50
CA ASN A 49 -0.38 13.71 -6.29
C ASN A 49 -0.34 13.33 -7.78
N PRO A 50 -1.50 13.14 -8.44
CA PRO A 50 -1.55 12.73 -9.86
C PRO A 50 -0.95 13.77 -10.81
N ASP A 51 -0.92 15.04 -10.40
CA ASP A 51 -0.35 16.15 -11.17
C ASP A 51 1.14 16.43 -10.81
N MET A 52 1.81 15.50 -10.10
CA MET A 52 3.23 15.64 -9.77
C MET A 52 4.05 15.62 -11.06
N PRO A 53 4.94 16.61 -11.28
CA PRO A 53 5.81 16.62 -12.45
C PRO A 53 6.77 15.42 -12.44
N ALA A 54 7.25 15.03 -13.62
CA ALA A 54 8.12 13.86 -13.79
C ALA A 54 9.44 13.97 -13.00
N GLU A 55 9.99 15.17 -12.90
CA GLU A 55 11.19 15.49 -12.10
C GLU A 55 10.96 15.46 -10.59
N GLY A 56 9.73 15.31 -10.15
CA GLY A 56 9.36 15.35 -8.74
C GLY A 56 9.41 16.76 -8.14
N GLU A 57 9.21 16.83 -6.83
CA GLU A 57 9.29 18.07 -6.04
C GLU A 57 9.98 17.78 -4.70
N GLU A 58 10.81 18.70 -4.21
CA GLU A 58 11.38 18.55 -2.86
C GLU A 58 10.26 18.51 -1.82
N ARG A 59 10.35 17.55 -0.90
CA ARG A 59 9.27 17.22 0.05
C ARG A 59 8.82 18.41 0.90
N THR A 60 9.76 19.21 1.41
CA THR A 60 9.44 20.36 2.27
C THR A 60 8.71 21.43 1.46
N ALA A 61 9.17 21.71 0.24
CA ALA A 61 8.50 22.66 -0.66
C ALA A 61 7.09 22.16 -1.03
N HIS A 62 6.94 20.89 -1.33
CA HIS A 62 5.65 20.26 -1.62
C HIS A 62 4.67 20.40 -0.45
N ILE A 63 5.09 20.05 0.77
CA ILE A 63 4.25 20.14 1.98
C ILE A 63 3.83 21.58 2.25
N ALA A 64 4.76 22.53 2.14
CA ALA A 64 4.47 23.94 2.33
C ALA A 64 3.43 24.46 1.33
N ARG A 65 3.59 24.11 0.05
CA ARG A 65 2.68 24.49 -1.04
C ARG A 65 1.29 23.87 -0.89
N LYS A 66 1.25 22.55 -0.64
CA LYS A 66 -0.01 21.78 -0.63
C LYS A 66 -0.86 22.02 0.61
N TYR A 67 -0.23 22.17 1.77
CA TYR A 67 -0.94 22.21 3.05
C TYR A 67 -0.90 23.57 3.75
N GLY A 68 -0.13 24.54 3.25
CA GLY A 68 -0.03 25.89 3.85
C GLY A 68 0.45 25.86 5.31
N ARG A 69 1.18 24.82 5.74
CA ARG A 69 1.56 24.61 7.14
C ARG A 69 2.86 25.34 7.47
N THR A 70 2.93 25.87 8.69
CA THR A 70 4.19 26.35 9.26
C THR A 70 5.14 25.18 9.54
N LEU A 71 6.45 25.46 9.64
CA LEU A 71 7.47 24.46 10.00
C LEU A 71 7.16 23.77 11.34
N GLU A 72 6.64 24.51 12.32
CA GLU A 72 6.27 23.97 13.63
C GLU A 72 5.09 22.98 13.55
N GLN A 73 4.05 23.35 12.78
CA GLN A 73 2.91 22.48 12.53
C GLN A 73 3.33 21.21 11.76
N ALA A 74 4.24 21.34 10.80
CA ALA A 74 4.78 20.21 10.06
C ALA A 74 5.57 19.25 10.97
N LYS A 75 6.35 19.80 11.92
CA LYS A 75 7.12 19.01 12.90
C LYS A 75 6.19 18.19 13.80
N GLY A 76 5.13 18.79 14.35
CA GLY A 76 4.18 18.06 15.21
C GLY A 76 3.51 16.88 14.50
N VAL A 77 3.17 17.04 13.21
CA VAL A 77 2.63 15.94 12.39
C VAL A 77 3.70 14.86 12.15
N GLN A 78 4.95 15.25 11.91
CA GLN A 78 6.05 14.31 11.72
C GLN A 78 6.33 13.47 12.97
N ASP A 79 6.29 14.10 14.16
CA ASP A 79 6.48 13.39 15.44
C ASP A 79 5.35 12.37 15.69
N GLN A 80 4.10 12.74 15.41
CA GLN A 80 2.96 11.82 15.50
C GLN A 80 3.10 10.63 14.53
N MET A 81 3.55 10.90 13.31
CA MET A 81 3.75 9.89 12.28
C MET A 81 4.88 8.92 12.65
N ARG A 82 6.01 9.42 13.20
CA ARG A 82 7.09 8.58 13.72
C ARG A 82 6.61 7.68 14.86
N ALA A 83 5.92 8.25 15.84
CA ALA A 83 5.38 7.47 16.94
C ALA A 83 4.38 6.38 16.48
N ALA A 84 3.64 6.64 15.40
CA ALA A 84 2.77 5.63 14.79
C ALA A 84 3.57 4.55 14.05
N ALA A 85 4.64 4.93 13.33
CA ALA A 85 5.55 4.01 12.65
C ALA A 85 6.25 3.07 13.65
N ASP A 86 6.77 3.61 14.76
CA ASP A 86 7.40 2.83 15.83
C ASP A 86 6.43 1.77 16.37
N ARG A 87 5.18 2.15 16.67
CA ARG A 87 4.15 1.19 17.14
C ARG A 87 3.81 0.13 16.11
N ALA A 88 3.83 0.49 14.83
CA ALA A 88 3.58 -0.42 13.72
C ALA A 88 4.79 -1.29 13.35
N GLY A 89 5.95 -1.08 14.00
CA GLY A 89 7.19 -1.82 13.75
C GLY A 89 7.75 -1.57 12.34
N VAL A 90 7.63 -0.32 11.85
CA VAL A 90 8.20 0.13 10.58
C VAL A 90 9.02 1.40 10.79
N SER A 91 10.03 1.63 9.95
CA SER A 91 10.83 2.85 9.92
C SER A 91 10.41 3.76 8.74
N LEU A 92 10.58 5.04 8.92
CA LEU A 92 10.47 6.07 7.87
C LEU A 92 11.81 6.81 7.69
N ASP A 93 12.85 6.36 8.38
CA ASP A 93 14.13 7.02 8.39
C ASP A 93 15.00 6.54 7.23
N TYR A 94 15.82 7.44 6.75
CA TYR A 94 16.82 7.14 5.72
C TYR A 94 17.93 6.26 6.31
N GLU A 95 18.29 5.20 5.59
CA GLU A 95 19.28 4.19 6.01
C GLU A 95 20.54 4.16 5.14
N GLY A 96 20.68 5.12 4.21
CA GLY A 96 21.81 5.19 3.31
C GLY A 96 23.01 5.98 3.84
N GLY A 97 23.89 6.39 2.93
CA GLY A 97 25.11 7.15 3.26
C GLY A 97 24.84 8.59 3.71
N ASP A 98 25.85 9.22 4.32
CA ASP A 98 25.81 10.61 4.79
C ASP A 98 26.70 11.49 3.90
N PRO A 99 26.24 12.67 3.41
CA PRO A 99 24.91 13.24 3.64
C PRO A 99 23.81 12.54 2.83
N PRO A 100 22.57 12.50 3.36
CA PRO A 100 21.45 11.90 2.64
C PRO A 100 21.06 12.75 1.41
N PRO A 101 20.62 12.12 0.31
CA PRO A 101 20.03 12.86 -0.81
C PRO A 101 18.81 13.66 -0.36
N PRO A 102 18.38 14.70 -1.10
CA PRO A 102 17.14 15.40 -0.82
C PRO A 102 15.95 14.43 -0.72
N ALA A 103 15.06 14.69 0.21
CA ALA A 103 13.81 13.94 0.28
C ALA A 103 12.85 14.50 -0.79
N MET A 104 12.51 13.67 -1.76
CA MET A 104 11.68 14.05 -2.90
C MET A 104 10.28 13.42 -2.82
N MET A 105 9.32 14.08 -3.44
CA MET A 105 8.02 13.54 -3.81
C MET A 105 8.03 13.24 -5.30
N TRP A 106 7.50 12.09 -5.69
CA TRP A 106 7.56 11.60 -7.07
C TRP A 106 6.16 11.41 -7.67
N ASN A 107 6.05 11.47 -9.00
CA ASN A 107 4.90 10.90 -9.68
C ASN A 107 4.93 9.38 -9.55
N THR A 108 3.87 8.77 -9.04
CA THR A 108 3.83 7.33 -8.72
C THR A 108 3.09 6.48 -9.75
N PHE A 109 2.64 7.09 -10.85
CA PHE A 109 1.84 6.40 -11.86
C PHE A 109 2.55 5.17 -12.45
N LEU A 110 3.84 5.30 -12.81
CA LEU A 110 4.61 4.17 -13.35
C LEU A 110 4.81 3.05 -12.32
N ALA A 111 5.02 3.40 -11.05
CA ALA A 111 5.11 2.41 -9.98
C ALA A 111 3.80 1.63 -9.80
N HIS A 112 2.65 2.30 -9.93
CA HIS A 112 1.34 1.66 -9.91
C HIS A 112 1.11 0.75 -11.11
N LYS A 113 1.57 1.12 -12.32
CA LYS A 113 1.52 0.23 -13.50
C LYS A 113 2.30 -1.06 -13.26
N LEU A 114 3.49 -0.94 -12.66
CA LEU A 114 4.33 -2.10 -12.35
C LEU A 114 3.67 -3.01 -11.31
N LEU A 115 3.08 -2.44 -10.27
CA LEU A 115 2.32 -3.20 -9.26
C LEU A 115 1.09 -3.90 -9.85
N ALA A 116 0.33 -3.23 -10.70
CA ALA A 116 -0.83 -3.80 -11.38
C ALA A 116 -0.43 -4.99 -12.27
N TRP A 117 0.66 -4.86 -13.04
CA TRP A 117 1.21 -5.94 -13.84
C TRP A 117 1.61 -7.16 -12.99
N VAL A 118 2.36 -6.95 -11.90
CA VAL A 118 2.79 -8.04 -11.02
C VAL A 118 1.59 -8.73 -10.36
N GLY A 119 0.61 -7.97 -9.90
CA GLY A 119 -0.62 -8.53 -9.31
C GLY A 119 -1.37 -9.44 -10.29
N ASP A 120 -1.51 -9.02 -11.56
CA ASP A 120 -2.23 -9.78 -12.58
C ASP A 120 -1.49 -11.02 -13.07
N THR A 121 -0.17 -10.94 -13.18
CA THR A 121 0.61 -12.00 -13.85
C THR A 121 1.32 -12.95 -12.88
N LEU A 122 1.66 -12.47 -11.68
CA LEU A 122 2.47 -13.22 -10.70
C LEU A 122 1.77 -13.41 -9.35
N GLY A 123 0.61 -12.77 -9.16
CA GLY A 123 -0.25 -12.93 -7.99
C GLY A 123 0.04 -11.99 -6.83
N ALA A 124 -0.80 -12.08 -5.81
CA ALA A 124 -0.89 -11.16 -4.68
C ALA A 124 0.39 -11.11 -3.83
N ASP A 125 1.02 -12.25 -3.57
CA ASP A 125 2.25 -12.31 -2.77
C ASP A 125 3.42 -11.59 -3.45
N ARG A 126 3.56 -11.77 -4.76
CA ARG A 126 4.58 -11.08 -5.56
C ARG A 126 4.30 -9.60 -5.68
N GLN A 127 3.03 -9.21 -5.77
CA GLN A 127 2.61 -7.81 -5.75
C GLN A 127 2.98 -7.17 -4.40
N THR A 128 2.71 -7.85 -3.30
CA THR A 128 3.06 -7.38 -1.95
C THR A 128 4.57 -7.23 -1.79
N ALA A 129 5.36 -8.21 -2.23
CA ALA A 129 6.82 -8.13 -2.19
C ALA A 129 7.36 -6.90 -2.95
N LEU A 130 6.85 -6.66 -4.17
CA LEU A 130 7.23 -5.46 -4.93
C LEU A 130 6.77 -4.16 -4.26
N LYS A 131 5.56 -4.15 -3.67
CA LYS A 131 5.05 -2.98 -2.93
C LYS A 131 5.97 -2.60 -1.78
N LEU A 132 6.45 -3.59 -1.02
CA LEU A 132 7.37 -3.37 0.10
C LEU A 132 8.75 -2.91 -0.38
N ALA A 133 9.25 -3.46 -1.48
CA ALA A 133 10.50 -2.99 -2.09
C ALA A 133 10.42 -1.54 -2.58
N LEU A 134 9.26 -1.09 -3.08
CA LEU A 134 9.03 0.31 -3.46
C LEU A 134 8.96 1.23 -2.25
N PHE A 135 8.35 0.81 -1.14
CA PHE A 135 8.40 1.54 0.13
C PHE A 135 9.84 1.67 0.65
N ASP A 136 10.58 0.58 0.67
CA ASP A 136 11.99 0.55 1.07
C ASP A 136 12.84 1.50 0.22
N ALA A 137 12.71 1.40 -1.11
CA ALA A 137 13.41 2.27 -2.05
C ALA A 137 13.12 3.75 -1.82
N HIS A 138 11.86 4.10 -1.51
CA HIS A 138 11.46 5.49 -1.29
C HIS A 138 11.87 6.01 0.08
N PHE A 139 11.50 5.30 1.16
CA PHE A 139 11.67 5.82 2.51
C PHE A 139 13.11 5.64 3.03
N HIS A 140 13.67 4.45 2.88
CA HIS A 140 14.97 4.12 3.45
C HIS A 140 16.14 4.50 2.53
N HIS A 141 15.94 4.51 1.21
CA HIS A 141 17.01 4.76 0.24
C HIS A 141 16.83 6.01 -0.62
N ARG A 142 15.70 6.72 -0.50
CA ARG A 142 15.38 7.94 -1.27
C ARG A 142 15.61 7.80 -2.77
N ARG A 143 15.36 6.60 -3.31
CA ARG A 143 15.49 6.32 -4.74
C ARG A 143 14.39 7.05 -5.52
N PRO A 144 14.65 7.51 -6.75
CA PRO A 144 13.68 8.20 -7.59
C PRO A 144 12.64 7.24 -8.18
N ILE A 145 11.68 6.81 -7.36
CA ILE A 145 10.64 5.81 -7.71
C ILE A 145 9.62 6.30 -8.76
N GLY A 146 9.71 7.55 -9.21
CA GLY A 146 8.99 8.06 -10.38
C GLY A 146 9.70 7.76 -11.69
N GLU A 147 10.99 7.40 -11.66
CA GLU A 147 11.81 7.19 -12.83
C GLU A 147 11.74 5.74 -13.32
N ARG A 148 11.60 5.59 -14.65
CA ARG A 148 11.52 4.28 -15.32
C ARG A 148 12.71 3.37 -14.98
N ASP A 149 13.93 3.89 -15.08
CA ASP A 149 15.16 3.09 -14.89
C ASP A 149 15.29 2.60 -13.45
N THR A 150 14.91 3.43 -12.47
CA THR A 150 14.85 3.05 -11.04
C THR A 150 13.82 1.93 -10.81
N LEU A 151 12.64 2.05 -11.40
CA LEU A 151 11.59 1.01 -11.28
C LEU A 151 12.02 -0.31 -11.90
N LEU A 152 12.70 -0.29 -13.06
CA LEU A 152 13.25 -1.48 -13.71
C LEU A 152 14.36 -2.12 -12.87
N ALA A 153 15.21 -1.30 -12.22
CA ALA A 153 16.24 -1.81 -11.31
C ALA A 153 15.60 -2.50 -10.09
N ILE A 154 14.60 -1.89 -9.46
CA ILE A 154 13.86 -2.48 -8.34
C ILE A 154 13.16 -3.79 -8.78
N ALA A 155 12.55 -3.81 -9.96
CA ALA A 155 11.94 -5.02 -10.52
C ALA A 155 12.97 -6.16 -10.66
N ALA A 156 14.14 -5.86 -11.20
CA ALA A 156 15.24 -6.83 -11.35
C ALA A 156 15.75 -7.33 -9.99
N GLU A 157 15.91 -6.46 -9.00
CA GLU A 157 16.28 -6.79 -7.62
C GLU A 157 15.26 -7.74 -6.96
N GLN A 158 13.99 -7.62 -7.34
CA GLN A 158 12.91 -8.54 -6.93
C GLN A 158 12.83 -9.82 -7.79
N GLY A 159 13.79 -10.05 -8.70
CA GLY A 159 13.81 -11.22 -9.57
C GLY A 159 12.71 -11.24 -10.64
N LEU A 160 12.20 -10.07 -11.02
CA LEU A 160 11.24 -9.93 -12.11
C LEU A 160 11.96 -9.85 -13.46
N ASP A 161 11.34 -10.38 -14.52
CA ASP A 161 11.88 -10.26 -15.87
C ASP A 161 11.89 -8.80 -16.33
N LYS A 162 13.08 -8.28 -16.64
CA LYS A 162 13.28 -6.89 -17.02
C LYS A 162 12.51 -6.51 -18.29
N SER A 163 12.48 -7.38 -19.28
CA SER A 163 11.80 -7.11 -20.56
C SER A 163 10.29 -7.06 -20.36
N ALA A 164 9.73 -7.97 -19.56
CA ALA A 164 8.31 -7.97 -19.22
C ALA A 164 7.93 -6.73 -18.38
N ALA A 165 8.76 -6.34 -17.39
CA ALA A 165 8.56 -5.12 -16.61
C ALA A 165 8.60 -3.87 -17.51
N GLU A 166 9.53 -3.83 -18.45
CA GLU A 166 9.65 -2.75 -19.43
C GLU A 166 8.42 -2.64 -20.34
N ALA A 167 7.93 -3.78 -20.82
CA ALA A 167 6.69 -3.87 -21.60
C ALA A 167 5.46 -3.42 -20.77
N ALA A 168 5.39 -3.82 -19.50
CA ALA A 168 4.33 -3.41 -18.60
C ALA A 168 4.31 -1.88 -18.37
N LEU A 169 5.46 -1.26 -18.16
CA LEU A 169 5.57 0.20 -18.03
C LEU A 169 5.14 0.95 -19.30
N ALA A 170 5.33 0.36 -20.49
CA ALA A 170 4.90 0.94 -21.77
C ALA A 170 3.43 0.62 -22.10
N SER A 171 2.80 -0.35 -21.43
CA SER A 171 1.49 -0.89 -21.78
C SER A 171 0.34 0.10 -21.53
N GLU A 172 -0.52 0.29 -22.54
CA GLU A 172 -1.77 1.02 -22.41
C GLU A 172 -2.82 0.23 -21.60
N GLU A 173 -2.70 -1.08 -21.52
CA GLU A 173 -3.57 -1.90 -20.69
C GLU A 173 -3.39 -1.54 -19.21
N TYR A 174 -2.14 -1.49 -18.73
CA TYR A 174 -1.87 -1.11 -17.34
C TYR A 174 -2.09 0.38 -17.07
N THR A 175 -1.99 1.25 -18.08
CA THR A 175 -2.48 2.63 -17.99
C THR A 175 -3.97 2.66 -17.67
N ARG A 176 -4.79 1.94 -18.47
CA ARG A 176 -6.25 1.88 -18.24
C ARG A 176 -6.60 1.21 -16.90
N LYS A 177 -5.85 0.17 -16.51
CA LYS A 177 -6.08 -0.54 -15.24
C LYS A 177 -5.86 0.38 -14.04
N VAL A 178 -4.72 1.06 -13.95
CA VAL A 178 -4.42 2.02 -12.88
C VAL A 178 -5.53 3.07 -12.79
N ARG A 179 -5.93 3.67 -13.93
CA ARG A 179 -7.02 4.67 -13.95
C ARG A 179 -8.39 4.07 -13.56
N ALA A 180 -8.61 2.79 -13.81
CA ALA A 180 -9.83 2.11 -13.36
C ALA A 180 -9.82 1.86 -11.85
N GLU A 181 -8.69 1.46 -11.26
CA GLU A 181 -8.53 1.28 -9.81
C GLU A 181 -8.72 2.60 -9.04
N GLU A 182 -8.19 3.70 -9.56
CA GLU A 182 -8.40 5.04 -9.00
C GLU A 182 -9.87 5.48 -9.08
N ARG A 183 -10.56 5.21 -10.20
CA ARG A 183 -11.99 5.46 -10.29
C ARG A 183 -12.78 4.61 -9.30
N ALA A 184 -12.43 3.33 -9.15
CA ALA A 184 -13.07 2.45 -8.18
C ALA A 184 -12.89 2.98 -6.74
N ALA A 185 -11.77 3.62 -6.41
CA ALA A 185 -11.59 4.29 -5.12
C ALA A 185 -12.66 5.39 -4.92
N TRP A 186 -12.91 6.23 -5.92
CA TRP A 186 -13.93 7.26 -5.86
C TRP A 186 -15.33 6.69 -5.72
N ASP A 187 -15.66 5.64 -6.47
CA ASP A 187 -16.96 4.94 -6.39
C ASP A 187 -17.21 4.35 -5.00
N LEU A 188 -16.13 3.95 -4.30
CA LEU A 188 -16.17 3.48 -2.91
C LEU A 188 -16.07 4.61 -1.87
N ASN A 189 -16.07 5.89 -2.30
CA ASN A 189 -15.88 7.06 -1.43
C ASN A 189 -14.52 7.05 -0.68
N ILE A 190 -13.49 6.47 -1.27
CA ILE A 190 -12.12 6.52 -0.77
C ILE A 190 -11.49 7.84 -1.22
N SER A 191 -11.35 8.78 -0.28
CA SER A 191 -10.78 10.11 -0.53
C SER A 191 -9.34 10.26 0.00
N GLY A 192 -8.76 9.20 0.54
CA GLY A 192 -7.41 9.17 1.08
C GLY A 192 -6.94 7.77 1.42
N VAL A 193 -5.64 7.61 1.57
CA VAL A 193 -4.99 6.31 1.76
C VAL A 193 -4.09 6.27 3.01
N PRO A 194 -3.89 5.07 3.59
CA PRO A 194 -4.40 3.77 3.14
C PRO A 194 -5.91 3.66 3.34
N ALA A 195 -6.58 2.90 2.49
CA ALA A 195 -7.94 2.44 2.73
C ALA A 195 -8.01 0.95 2.41
N MET A 196 -8.59 0.17 3.31
CA MET A 196 -8.66 -1.27 3.17
C MET A 196 -10.12 -1.71 3.11
N VAL A 197 -10.44 -2.57 2.16
CA VAL A 197 -11.78 -3.19 2.05
C VAL A 197 -11.63 -4.68 2.27
N VAL A 198 -12.22 -5.17 3.37
CA VAL A 198 -12.17 -6.58 3.76
C VAL A 198 -13.41 -7.29 3.23
N ALA A 199 -13.20 -8.41 2.53
CA ALA A 199 -14.24 -9.26 1.96
C ALA A 199 -15.30 -8.49 1.13
N ASN A 200 -14.85 -7.49 0.35
CA ASN A 200 -15.68 -6.62 -0.50
C ASN A 200 -16.84 -5.90 0.24
N ALA A 201 -16.81 -5.81 1.57
CA ALA A 201 -17.95 -5.31 2.35
C ALA A 201 -17.58 -4.36 3.49
N PHE A 202 -16.39 -4.46 4.05
CA PHE A 202 -16.03 -3.74 5.27
C PHE A 202 -14.84 -2.83 5.02
N MET A 203 -15.07 -1.53 5.02
CA MET A 203 -14.01 -0.54 4.84
C MET A 203 -13.35 -0.18 6.17
N ILE A 204 -12.03 -0.15 6.16
CA ILE A 204 -11.17 0.36 7.24
C ILE A 204 -10.43 1.58 6.67
N PRO A 205 -10.84 2.81 6.99
CA PRO A 205 -10.23 4.02 6.48
C PRO A 205 -8.97 4.37 7.29
N GLY A 206 -7.92 4.82 6.60
CA GLY A 206 -6.68 5.29 7.20
C GLY A 206 -5.86 4.19 7.86
N ALA A 207 -4.68 4.57 8.33
CA ALA A 207 -3.86 3.68 9.15
C ALA A 207 -4.48 3.55 10.55
N GLN A 208 -4.75 2.32 10.96
CA GLN A 208 -5.34 1.99 12.26
C GLN A 208 -4.30 1.30 13.16
N PRO A 209 -4.48 1.34 14.50
CA PRO A 209 -3.69 0.50 15.40
C PRO A 209 -3.93 -0.99 15.15
N ARG A 210 -2.94 -1.84 15.46
CA ARG A 210 -2.99 -3.30 15.33
C ARG A 210 -4.30 -3.89 15.89
N GLU A 211 -4.69 -3.47 17.10
CA GLU A 211 -5.88 -3.98 17.80
C GLU A 211 -7.17 -3.71 17.02
N SER A 212 -7.23 -2.61 16.28
CA SER A 212 -8.38 -2.29 15.42
C SER A 212 -8.48 -3.28 14.26
N TYR A 213 -7.35 -3.59 13.60
CA TYR A 213 -7.32 -4.61 12.55
C TYR A 213 -7.72 -5.99 13.08
N VAL A 214 -7.13 -6.44 14.19
CA VAL A 214 -7.48 -7.72 14.83
C VAL A 214 -8.99 -7.81 15.08
N ASN A 215 -9.56 -6.78 15.70
CA ASN A 215 -10.99 -6.75 16.04
C ASN A 215 -11.89 -6.77 14.79
N VAL A 216 -11.55 -6.01 13.76
CA VAL A 216 -12.34 -5.97 12.52
C VAL A 216 -12.24 -7.29 11.79
N LEU A 217 -11.04 -7.84 11.61
CA LEU A 217 -10.84 -9.10 10.88
C LEU A 217 -11.58 -10.26 11.56
N ARG A 218 -11.52 -10.39 12.89
CA ARG A 218 -12.30 -11.40 13.63
C ARG A 218 -13.81 -11.22 13.48
N LYS A 219 -14.31 -9.98 13.54
CA LYS A 219 -15.74 -9.69 13.33
C LYS A 219 -16.20 -10.04 11.92
N VAL A 220 -15.39 -9.72 10.91
CA VAL A 220 -15.70 -10.05 9.51
C VAL A 220 -15.71 -11.57 9.31
N ALA A 221 -14.68 -12.27 9.78
CA ALA A 221 -14.61 -13.73 9.69
C ALA A 221 -15.82 -14.40 10.36
N ALA A 222 -16.15 -13.96 11.58
CA ALA A 222 -17.31 -14.50 12.31
C ALA A 222 -18.66 -14.20 11.62
N LYS A 223 -18.79 -13.06 10.94
CA LYS A 223 -20.00 -12.73 10.17
C LYS A 223 -20.11 -13.61 8.93
N LEU A 224 -19.04 -13.75 8.15
CA LEU A 224 -19.03 -14.60 6.95
C LEU A 224 -19.29 -16.07 7.28
N ALA A 225 -18.79 -16.56 8.41
CA ALA A 225 -19.08 -17.92 8.88
C ALA A 225 -20.56 -18.16 9.20
N LYS A 226 -21.27 -17.14 9.70
CA LYS A 226 -22.71 -17.21 9.97
C LYS A 226 -23.56 -17.11 8.70
N ASP A 227 -23.08 -16.38 7.70
CA ASP A 227 -23.80 -16.16 6.44
C ASP A 227 -23.59 -17.33 5.44
N GLN A 228 -22.68 -18.29 5.73
CA GLN A 228 -22.58 -19.53 4.97
C GLN A 228 -23.78 -20.44 5.33
N PRO A 229 -24.55 -20.93 4.33
CA PRO A 229 -25.62 -21.90 4.60
C PRO A 229 -24.99 -23.12 5.28
N THR A 230 -25.45 -23.45 6.47
CA THR A 230 -25.19 -24.78 7.04
C THR A 230 -25.87 -25.79 6.13
N ASP A 231 -25.10 -26.52 5.34
CA ASP A 231 -25.56 -27.71 4.64
C ASP A 231 -26.02 -28.69 5.75
N ARG A 232 -27.30 -28.61 6.12
CA ARG A 232 -27.94 -29.65 6.88
C ARG A 232 -28.10 -30.83 5.95
N LEU A 233 -27.07 -31.66 5.87
CA LEU A 233 -27.26 -33.06 5.56
C LEU A 233 -28.05 -33.69 6.73
N GLU A 234 -29.35 -33.49 6.71
CA GLU A 234 -30.25 -34.40 7.45
C GLU A 234 -30.24 -35.72 6.70
N ALA A 235 -29.47 -36.66 7.27
CA ALA A 235 -29.56 -38.07 6.94
C ALA A 235 -31.01 -38.52 7.16
N GLN A 236 -31.65 -38.96 6.10
CA GLN A 236 -32.80 -39.88 6.15
C GLN A 236 -32.31 -41.28 5.80
#